data_d59e03dee733fe40b04b37176a4a2ac6
#
_entry.id   d59e03dee733fe40b04b37176a4a2ac6
#
_cell.length_a   1.000
_cell.length_b   1.000
_cell.length_c   1.000
_cell.angle_alpha   90.00
_cell.angle_beta   90.00
_cell.angle_gamma   90.00
#
_symmetry.space_group_name_H-M   'P 1'
#
loop_
_entity.id
_entity.type
_entity.pdbx_description
1 polymer ?
#
loop_
_entity_poly.entity_id
_entity_poly.type
_entity_poly.pdbx_seq_one_letter_code
_entity_poly.pdbx_strand_id
1 'polypeptide(L)'
;MIHQAVILAAGRGVRLGALTQDRPKSMLPIAGKPIMARLMDGLRAAGVQEFVVVAGADDHSVAEYFGNNGHVGGQVIIVHQLRPTGTVDALLQAAPHITGPFLLSSVDNLTSSDHVTNLAARFLAHPDNVAALSLLPATPDQIRHSADVHIDGDRIAGIEEKPAAPRSIYAAIMLYAFSRQLLDYLPAVPVSPRGEREIASAIQASIEDGCRVGYAITDWRLHLTRDSDLLAINQYYLQRDGEHSILSTLPDTVTVVPPVRIDPGVVVGPDSVVGPNTYLETGSAIGAGARLRDCVVLRGARVAPGAERSGQIIASA
;
A
#
# COMPACT_ATOMS: atom_id res chain seq x y z
N MET A 1 -0.75 15.31 17.59
CA MET A 1 -0.74 13.97 16.94
C MET A 1 -1.70 14.04 15.77
N ILE A 2 -1.40 13.42 14.63
CA ILE A 2 -2.32 13.39 13.47
C ILE A 2 -3.22 12.16 13.62
N HIS A 3 -4.53 12.36 13.70
CA HIS A 3 -5.50 11.29 13.98
C HIS A 3 -6.23 10.79 12.74
N GLN A 4 -6.13 11.49 11.62
CA GLN A 4 -6.86 11.17 10.41
C GLN A 4 -5.91 10.83 9.26
N ALA A 5 -6.26 9.82 8.45
CA ALA A 5 -5.54 9.48 7.23
C ALA A 5 -6.49 9.32 6.04
N VAL A 6 -6.04 9.78 4.87
CA VAL A 6 -6.65 9.52 3.57
C VAL A 6 -5.85 8.45 2.86
N ILE A 7 -6.51 7.38 2.39
CA ILE A 7 -5.89 6.29 1.66
C ILE A 7 -6.39 6.31 0.21
N LEU A 8 -5.48 6.53 -0.74
CA LEU A 8 -5.81 6.49 -2.16
C LEU A 8 -5.75 5.03 -2.66
N ALA A 9 -6.92 4.45 -2.91
CA ALA A 9 -7.10 3.06 -3.30
C ALA A 9 -7.79 2.88 -4.67
N ALA A 10 -8.13 3.98 -5.38
CA ALA A 10 -8.82 3.94 -6.67
C ALA A 10 -7.94 3.48 -7.86
N GLY A 11 -6.66 3.23 -7.66
CA GLY A 11 -5.73 2.82 -8.70
C GLY A 11 -6.05 1.43 -9.27
N ARG A 12 -6.13 1.30 -10.59
CA ARG A 12 -6.50 0.05 -11.30
C ARG A 12 -5.48 -1.08 -11.18
N GLY A 13 -4.25 -0.83 -10.76
CA GLY A 13 -3.22 -1.87 -10.64
C GLY A 13 -2.84 -2.56 -11.95
N VAL A 14 -2.93 -1.89 -13.08
CA VAL A 14 -2.73 -2.47 -14.44
C VAL A 14 -1.44 -3.28 -14.58
N ARG A 15 -0.37 -2.86 -13.91
CA ARG A 15 0.94 -3.54 -13.93
C ARG A 15 0.95 -4.90 -13.21
N LEU A 16 -0.08 -5.20 -12.42
CA LEU A 16 -0.26 -6.46 -11.70
C LEU A 16 -1.03 -7.51 -12.54
N GLY A 17 -1.51 -7.14 -13.74
CA GLY A 17 -2.09 -8.04 -14.71
C GLY A 17 -3.16 -8.96 -14.12
N ALA A 18 -2.93 -10.26 -14.22
CA ALA A 18 -3.86 -11.30 -13.75
C ALA A 18 -4.22 -11.21 -12.25
N LEU A 19 -3.34 -10.64 -11.42
CA LEU A 19 -3.56 -10.55 -9.97
C LEU A 19 -4.70 -9.60 -9.58
N THR A 20 -5.06 -8.66 -10.49
CA THR A 20 -6.10 -7.65 -10.24
C THR A 20 -7.33 -7.80 -11.14
N GLN A 21 -7.52 -8.97 -11.78
CA GLN A 21 -8.68 -9.23 -12.65
C GLN A 21 -9.96 -9.45 -11.83
N ASP A 22 -9.88 -10.14 -10.71
CA ASP A 22 -11.01 -10.53 -9.86
C ASP A 22 -11.11 -9.73 -8.56
N ARG A 23 -10.14 -8.83 -8.31
CA ARG A 23 -10.10 -7.98 -7.10
C ARG A 23 -9.24 -6.73 -7.32
N PRO A 24 -9.55 -5.59 -6.66
CA PRO A 24 -8.70 -4.42 -6.73
C PRO A 24 -7.37 -4.65 -6.02
N LYS A 25 -6.36 -3.86 -6.38
CA LYS A 25 -5.01 -3.90 -5.79
C LYS A 25 -5.04 -3.78 -4.26
N SER A 26 -5.93 -2.93 -3.73
CA SER A 26 -6.15 -2.72 -2.30
C SER A 26 -6.49 -4.00 -1.53
N MET A 27 -7.08 -4.97 -2.21
CA MET A 27 -7.54 -6.23 -1.64
C MET A 27 -6.61 -7.42 -1.92
N LEU A 28 -5.43 -7.19 -2.52
CA LEU A 28 -4.44 -8.27 -2.68
C LEU A 28 -3.94 -8.75 -1.31
N PRO A 29 -3.88 -10.08 -1.10
CA PRO A 29 -3.62 -10.63 0.22
C PRO A 29 -2.14 -10.61 0.57
N ILE A 30 -1.84 -10.14 1.77
CA ILE A 30 -0.52 -10.16 2.39
C ILE A 30 -0.60 -10.98 3.68
N ALA A 31 -0.17 -12.23 3.62
CA ALA A 31 -0.22 -13.15 4.75
C ALA A 31 -1.58 -13.10 5.47
N GLY A 32 -2.68 -13.34 4.72
CA GLY A 32 -4.05 -13.43 5.22
C GLY A 32 -4.80 -12.13 5.49
N LYS A 33 -4.20 -10.96 5.21
CA LYS A 33 -4.90 -9.66 5.27
C LYS A 33 -4.74 -8.93 3.94
N PRO A 34 -5.73 -8.14 3.47
CA PRO A 34 -5.53 -7.22 2.35
C PRO A 34 -4.38 -6.24 2.61
N ILE A 35 -3.66 -5.84 1.55
CA ILE A 35 -2.58 -4.86 1.69
C ILE A 35 -3.06 -3.56 2.34
N MET A 36 -4.29 -3.13 2.04
CA MET A 36 -4.90 -1.96 2.67
C MET A 36 -5.03 -2.13 4.19
N ALA A 37 -5.47 -3.29 4.66
CA ALA A 37 -5.56 -3.56 6.10
C ALA A 37 -4.17 -3.54 6.76
N ARG A 38 -3.12 -4.05 6.08
CA ARG A 38 -1.73 -3.95 6.55
C ARG A 38 -1.25 -2.50 6.65
N LEU A 39 -1.57 -1.67 5.65
CA LEU A 39 -1.28 -0.24 5.69
C LEU A 39 -2.00 0.43 6.88
N MET A 40 -3.28 0.17 7.05
CA MET A 40 -4.07 0.75 8.14
C MET A 40 -3.55 0.31 9.52
N ASP A 41 -3.14 -0.96 9.68
CA ASP A 41 -2.51 -1.44 10.90
C ASP A 41 -1.25 -0.62 11.25
N GLY A 42 -0.40 -0.32 10.26
CA GLY A 42 0.81 0.51 10.44
C GLY A 42 0.49 1.96 10.82
N LEU A 43 -0.49 2.57 10.15
CA LEU A 43 -0.95 3.93 10.44
C LEU A 43 -1.59 4.03 11.84
N ARG A 44 -2.36 3.02 12.24
CA ARG A 44 -2.96 2.94 13.59
C ARG A 44 -1.92 2.80 14.69
N ALA A 45 -0.90 1.99 14.46
CA ALA A 45 0.22 1.86 15.39
C ALA A 45 0.95 3.21 15.60
N ALA A 46 0.89 4.12 14.63
CA ALA A 46 1.38 5.50 14.72
C ALA A 46 0.34 6.51 15.26
N GLY A 47 -0.86 6.06 15.68
CA GLY A 47 -1.87 6.90 16.36
C GLY A 47 -3.03 7.37 15.49
N VAL A 48 -3.15 6.93 14.22
CA VAL A 48 -4.31 7.24 13.37
C VAL A 48 -5.55 6.49 13.85
N GLN A 49 -6.69 7.17 13.93
CA GLN A 49 -7.97 6.63 14.41
C GLN A 49 -9.09 6.70 13.38
N GLU A 50 -8.98 7.62 12.40
CA GLU A 50 -9.98 7.85 11.39
C GLU A 50 -9.37 7.69 10.00
N PHE A 51 -10.08 6.97 9.12
CA PHE A 51 -9.64 6.70 7.77
C PHE A 51 -10.69 7.16 6.76
N VAL A 52 -10.26 7.91 5.75
CA VAL A 52 -11.05 8.18 4.55
C VAL A 52 -10.41 7.40 3.41
N VAL A 53 -11.09 6.38 2.91
CA VAL A 53 -10.61 5.53 1.81
C VAL A 53 -11.24 6.00 0.51
N VAL A 54 -10.40 6.36 -0.45
CA VAL A 54 -10.85 6.72 -1.80
C VAL A 54 -10.74 5.47 -2.67
N ALA A 55 -11.86 4.80 -2.88
CA ALA A 55 -11.99 3.59 -3.70
C ALA A 55 -12.32 3.92 -5.16
N GLY A 56 -12.16 2.96 -6.07
CA GLY A 56 -12.65 3.07 -7.45
C GLY A 56 -14.18 3.09 -7.52
N ALA A 57 -14.73 3.57 -8.65
CA ALA A 57 -16.18 3.77 -8.81
C ALA A 57 -17.02 2.53 -8.49
N ASP A 58 -16.58 1.36 -8.94
CA ASP A 58 -17.32 0.09 -8.81
C ASP A 58 -16.70 -0.84 -7.76
N ASP A 59 -15.78 -0.34 -6.92
CA ASP A 59 -15.11 -1.14 -5.90
C ASP A 59 -15.91 -1.17 -4.59
N HIS A 60 -16.71 -2.23 -4.44
CA HIS A 60 -17.47 -2.52 -3.22
C HIS A 60 -16.71 -3.41 -2.22
N SER A 61 -15.61 -4.03 -2.66
CA SER A 61 -14.87 -5.02 -1.85
C SER A 61 -14.24 -4.42 -0.59
N VAL A 62 -13.87 -3.13 -0.63
CA VAL A 62 -13.39 -2.38 0.53
C VAL A 62 -14.49 -2.25 1.59
N ALA A 63 -15.71 -1.87 1.15
CA ALA A 63 -16.85 -1.72 2.05
C ALA A 63 -17.28 -3.07 2.65
N GLU A 64 -17.30 -4.12 1.86
CA GLU A 64 -17.59 -5.48 2.32
C GLU A 64 -16.57 -5.97 3.35
N TYR A 65 -15.27 -5.75 3.10
CA TYR A 65 -14.23 -6.18 4.02
C TYR A 65 -14.34 -5.49 5.38
N PHE A 66 -14.50 -4.17 5.41
CA PHE A 66 -14.58 -3.43 6.67
C PHE A 66 -15.95 -3.57 7.35
N GLY A 67 -17.04 -3.70 6.59
CA GLY A 67 -18.39 -3.92 7.12
C GLY A 67 -18.54 -5.29 7.79
N ASN A 68 -17.95 -6.35 7.22
CA ASN A 68 -18.10 -7.72 7.72
C ASN A 68 -17.08 -8.07 8.82
N ASN A 69 -15.91 -7.45 8.82
CA ASN A 69 -14.81 -7.89 9.69
C ASN A 69 -14.61 -7.04 10.95
N GLY A 70 -15.31 -5.90 11.13
CA GLY A 70 -15.29 -5.11 12.36
C GLY A 70 -13.93 -4.78 12.98
N HIS A 71 -12.82 -5.17 12.32
CA HIS A 71 -11.49 -5.31 12.89
C HIS A 71 -10.62 -4.07 12.77
N VAL A 72 -11.12 -3.00 12.18
CA VAL A 72 -10.40 -1.73 12.20
C VAL A 72 -10.98 -0.93 13.37
N GLY A 73 -10.32 -0.97 14.51
CA GLY A 73 -10.66 -0.10 15.63
C GLY A 73 -10.50 1.36 15.20
N GLY A 74 -11.52 1.99 14.69
CA GLY A 74 -11.53 3.35 14.18
C GLY A 74 -12.66 3.54 13.15
N GLN A 75 -12.96 4.79 12.86
CA GLN A 75 -13.97 5.13 11.86
C GLN A 75 -13.37 5.01 10.45
N VAL A 76 -14.06 4.31 9.56
CA VAL A 76 -13.71 4.22 8.14
C VAL A 76 -14.83 4.84 7.31
N ILE A 77 -14.49 5.87 6.55
CA ILE A 77 -15.37 6.52 5.58
C ILE A 77 -14.87 6.11 4.20
N ILE A 78 -15.75 5.61 3.34
CA ILE A 78 -15.42 5.23 1.97
C ILE A 78 -16.06 6.22 1.03
N VAL A 79 -15.24 6.79 0.16
CA VAL A 79 -15.66 7.67 -0.93
C VAL A 79 -15.17 7.09 -2.26
N HIS A 80 -15.84 7.41 -3.35
CA HIS A 80 -15.54 6.83 -4.66
C HIS A 80 -15.00 7.87 -5.64
N GLN A 81 -13.87 7.57 -6.27
CA GLN A 81 -13.36 8.32 -7.42
C GLN A 81 -13.99 7.73 -8.69
N LEU A 82 -14.90 8.46 -9.30
CA LEU A 82 -15.66 7.98 -10.48
C LEU A 82 -14.78 7.82 -11.72
N ARG A 83 -13.73 8.62 -11.86
CA ARG A 83 -12.76 8.56 -12.98
C ARG A 83 -11.35 8.65 -12.44
N PRO A 84 -10.41 7.82 -12.90
CA PRO A 84 -9.01 7.83 -12.44
C PRO A 84 -8.22 8.98 -13.12
N THR A 85 -8.54 10.21 -12.75
CA THR A 85 -8.01 11.46 -13.32
C THR A 85 -6.84 12.04 -12.53
N GLY A 86 -6.30 11.29 -11.58
CA GLY A 86 -5.11 11.65 -10.82
C GLY A 86 -5.32 11.70 -9.31
N THR A 87 -4.23 11.94 -8.60
CA THR A 87 -4.21 11.93 -7.12
C THR A 87 -4.90 13.15 -6.51
N VAL A 88 -4.90 14.29 -7.19
CA VAL A 88 -5.65 15.50 -6.77
C VAL A 88 -7.14 15.23 -6.78
N ASP A 89 -7.66 14.67 -7.88
CA ASP A 89 -9.10 14.40 -8.00
C ASP A 89 -9.56 13.33 -6.99
N ALA A 90 -8.70 12.36 -6.68
CA ALA A 90 -8.95 11.41 -5.60
C ALA A 90 -9.01 12.11 -4.23
N LEU A 91 -8.05 12.99 -3.92
CA LEU A 91 -8.04 13.71 -2.64
C LEU A 91 -9.23 14.69 -2.51
N LEU A 92 -9.68 15.29 -3.61
CA LEU A 92 -10.88 16.14 -3.63
C LEU A 92 -12.16 15.38 -3.22
N GLN A 93 -12.26 14.06 -3.52
CA GLN A 93 -13.37 13.23 -3.02
C GLN A 93 -13.34 13.07 -1.49
N ALA A 94 -12.14 13.02 -0.91
CA ALA A 94 -11.96 12.91 0.54
C ALA A 94 -12.10 14.25 1.28
N ALA A 95 -11.88 15.39 0.60
CA ALA A 95 -11.80 16.72 1.19
C ALA A 95 -12.99 17.10 2.11
N PRO A 96 -14.27 16.77 1.79
CA PRO A 96 -15.41 17.06 2.68
C PRO A 96 -15.34 16.35 4.05
N HIS A 97 -14.57 15.27 4.16
CA HIS A 97 -14.43 14.45 5.36
C HIS A 97 -13.15 14.76 6.15
N ILE A 98 -12.32 15.69 5.68
CA ILE A 98 -11.07 16.08 6.35
C ILE A 98 -11.36 17.19 7.34
N THR A 99 -11.12 16.92 8.62
CA THR A 99 -11.47 17.82 9.72
C THR A 99 -10.27 18.60 10.29
N GLY A 100 -9.05 18.13 10.07
CA GLY A 100 -7.81 18.72 10.59
C GLY A 100 -6.59 18.32 9.78
N PRO A 101 -5.39 18.38 10.37
CA PRO A 101 -4.19 17.80 9.75
C PRO A 101 -4.36 16.30 9.52
N PHE A 102 -3.90 15.80 8.38
CA PHE A 102 -4.09 14.42 7.98
C PHE A 102 -2.87 13.81 7.31
N LEU A 103 -2.78 12.50 7.35
CA LEU A 103 -1.84 11.73 6.52
C LEU A 103 -2.50 11.39 5.18
N LEU A 104 -1.73 11.46 4.10
CA LEU A 104 -2.12 10.93 2.78
C LEU A 104 -1.20 9.76 2.45
N SER A 105 -1.76 8.61 2.09
CA SER A 105 -0.98 7.45 1.62
C SER A 105 -1.62 6.80 0.40
N SER A 106 -0.78 6.30 -0.52
CA SER A 106 -1.26 5.33 -1.51
C SER A 106 -1.36 3.95 -0.87
N VAL A 107 -2.34 3.15 -1.30
CA VAL A 107 -2.64 1.83 -0.72
C VAL A 107 -1.50 0.80 -0.86
N ASP A 108 -0.60 1.03 -1.79
CA ASP A 108 0.48 0.12 -2.17
C ASP A 108 1.83 0.42 -1.53
N ASN A 109 1.88 1.40 -0.63
CA ASN A 109 3.11 1.88 0.00
C ASN A 109 3.09 1.58 1.50
N LEU A 110 3.84 0.56 1.92
CA LEU A 110 3.97 0.15 3.32
C LEU A 110 5.30 0.64 3.88
N THR A 111 5.23 1.33 5.01
CA THR A 111 6.38 1.82 5.77
C THR A 111 6.28 1.38 7.24
N SER A 112 7.33 1.58 8.03
CA SER A 112 7.26 1.29 9.46
C SER A 112 6.40 2.32 10.20
N SER A 113 5.75 1.90 11.28
CA SER A 113 5.02 2.81 12.18
C SER A 113 5.90 3.90 12.77
N ASP A 114 7.17 3.59 13.03
CA ASP A 114 8.15 4.56 13.53
C ASP A 114 8.42 5.66 12.52
N HIS A 115 8.50 5.32 11.21
CA HIS A 115 8.64 6.33 10.17
C HIS A 115 7.39 7.20 10.06
N VAL A 116 6.19 6.63 10.14
CA VAL A 116 4.92 7.39 10.16
C VAL A 116 4.92 8.37 11.34
N THR A 117 5.32 7.91 12.52
CA THR A 117 5.42 8.74 13.75
C THR A 117 6.44 9.86 13.56
N ASN A 118 7.61 9.56 12.98
CA ASN A 118 8.65 10.57 12.69
C ASN A 118 8.15 11.62 11.69
N LEU A 119 7.49 11.21 10.61
CA LEU A 119 6.89 12.14 9.64
C LEU A 119 5.87 13.08 10.30
N ALA A 120 4.97 12.52 11.12
CA ALA A 120 3.99 13.32 11.85
C ALA A 120 4.67 14.30 12.83
N ALA A 121 5.73 13.87 13.53
CA ALA A 121 6.50 14.72 14.42
C ALA A 121 7.20 15.87 13.65
N ARG A 122 7.83 15.59 12.51
CA ARG A 122 8.45 16.58 11.64
C ARG A 122 7.44 17.60 11.11
N PHE A 123 6.26 17.15 10.73
CA PHE A 123 5.17 18.04 10.33
C PHE A 123 4.73 18.98 11.46
N LEU A 124 4.52 18.43 12.66
CA LEU A 124 4.01 19.17 13.82
C LEU A 124 5.07 20.06 14.48
N ALA A 125 6.36 19.83 14.22
CA ALA A 125 7.45 20.65 14.78
C ALA A 125 7.41 22.12 14.33
N HIS A 126 6.79 22.39 13.19
CA HIS A 126 6.64 23.73 12.64
C HIS A 126 5.16 24.00 12.34
N PRO A 127 4.50 24.91 13.08
CA PRO A 127 3.06 25.19 12.91
C PRO A 127 2.71 25.77 11.55
N ASP A 128 3.68 26.33 10.82
CA ASP A 128 3.57 26.88 9.48
C ASP A 128 3.78 25.84 8.35
N ASN A 129 4.06 24.58 8.70
CA ASN A 129 4.12 23.54 7.69
C ASN A 129 2.76 23.34 7.03
N VAL A 130 2.70 23.51 5.71
CA VAL A 130 1.56 23.13 4.88
C VAL A 130 1.62 21.64 4.55
N ALA A 131 2.83 21.10 4.47
CA ALA A 131 3.08 19.69 4.21
C ALA A 131 4.38 19.19 4.88
N ALA A 132 4.51 17.86 5.05
CA ALA A 132 5.77 17.16 5.22
C ALA A 132 5.74 15.86 4.41
N LEU A 133 6.82 15.58 3.68
CA LEU A 133 6.90 14.46 2.75
C LEU A 133 7.82 13.36 3.25
N SER A 134 7.44 12.10 3.04
CA SER A 134 8.35 10.97 3.18
C SER A 134 9.24 10.86 1.96
N LEU A 135 10.54 10.80 2.20
CA LEU A 135 11.57 10.71 1.17
C LEU A 135 12.35 9.40 1.29
N LEU A 136 12.72 8.85 0.15
CA LEU A 136 13.60 7.68 0.04
C LEU A 136 14.80 8.05 -0.84
N PRO A 137 16.05 7.74 -0.41
CA PRO A 137 17.20 7.78 -1.32
C PRO A 137 16.95 6.88 -2.53
N ALA A 138 17.14 7.40 -3.73
CA ALA A 138 16.77 6.71 -4.97
C ALA A 138 17.74 7.01 -6.10
N THR A 139 17.87 6.06 -7.02
CA THR A 139 18.63 6.25 -8.26
C THR A 139 17.87 7.17 -9.22
N PRO A 140 18.55 7.82 -10.17
CA PRO A 140 17.86 8.61 -11.19
C PRO A 140 16.78 7.86 -11.96
N ASP A 141 16.96 6.55 -12.20
CA ASP A 141 15.96 5.73 -12.86
C ASP A 141 14.70 5.53 -12.00
N GLN A 142 14.87 5.32 -10.71
CA GLN A 142 13.75 5.23 -9.76
C GLN A 142 13.00 6.56 -9.64
N ILE A 143 13.72 7.69 -9.64
CA ILE A 143 13.12 9.03 -9.55
C ILE A 143 12.28 9.35 -10.79
N ARG A 144 12.70 8.94 -12.00
CA ARG A 144 11.90 9.10 -13.24
C ARG A 144 10.50 8.48 -13.14
N HIS A 145 10.30 7.56 -12.21
CA HIS A 145 9.01 6.88 -11.98
C HIS A 145 8.30 7.34 -10.69
N SER A 146 8.85 8.40 -10.04
CA SER A 146 8.35 8.98 -8.79
C SER A 146 8.43 10.51 -8.86
N ALA A 147 8.32 11.21 -7.74
CA ALA A 147 8.58 12.63 -7.70
C ALA A 147 10.02 12.93 -7.24
N ASP A 148 10.73 13.78 -7.98
CA ASP A 148 12.03 14.31 -7.65
C ASP A 148 11.90 15.42 -6.62
N VAL A 149 12.68 15.39 -5.54
CA VAL A 149 12.54 16.32 -4.42
C VAL A 149 13.87 17.04 -4.14
N HIS A 150 13.83 18.36 -4.19
CA HIS A 150 14.96 19.22 -3.88
C HIS A 150 14.88 19.73 -2.46
N ILE A 151 15.93 19.48 -1.68
CA ILE A 151 16.03 19.89 -0.26
C ILE A 151 16.91 21.13 -0.15
N ASP A 152 16.50 22.08 0.69
CA ASP A 152 17.28 23.22 1.15
C ASP A 152 17.24 23.28 2.68
N GLY A 153 18.30 22.87 3.33
CA GLY A 153 18.37 22.75 4.78
C GLY A 153 17.36 21.77 5.35
N ASP A 154 16.42 22.28 6.15
CA ASP A 154 15.41 21.49 6.84
C ASP A 154 14.03 21.50 6.16
N ARG A 155 13.97 22.00 4.91
CA ARG A 155 12.75 22.10 4.11
C ARG A 155 12.93 21.62 2.69
N ILE A 156 11.84 21.38 2.02
CA ILE A 156 11.78 21.11 0.59
C ILE A 156 11.71 22.44 -0.16
N ALA A 157 12.62 22.62 -1.13
CA ALA A 157 12.70 23.78 -2.00
C ALA A 157 11.97 23.57 -3.34
N GLY A 158 11.68 22.32 -3.71
CA GLY A 158 10.94 22.02 -4.93
C GLY A 158 10.64 20.54 -5.09
N ILE A 159 9.58 20.25 -5.84
CA ILE A 159 9.16 18.91 -6.19
C ILE A 159 8.66 18.84 -7.63
N GLU A 160 9.07 17.82 -8.38
CA GLU A 160 8.65 17.58 -9.77
C GLU A 160 8.22 16.12 -9.96
N GLU A 161 7.00 15.90 -10.43
CA GLU A 161 6.47 14.54 -10.66
C GLU A 161 7.04 13.94 -11.95
N LYS A 162 7.69 12.78 -11.83
CA LYS A 162 8.24 11.97 -12.95
C LYS A 162 9.05 12.81 -13.94
N PRO A 163 10.11 13.50 -13.49
CA PRO A 163 10.90 14.36 -14.35
C PRO A 163 11.65 13.54 -15.41
N ALA A 164 11.83 14.12 -16.60
CA ALA A 164 12.65 13.51 -17.65
C ALA A 164 14.14 13.44 -17.23
N ALA A 165 14.63 14.43 -16.49
CA ALA A 165 15.99 14.53 -16.00
C ALA A 165 16.00 14.80 -14.49
N PRO A 166 16.01 13.77 -13.65
CA PRO A 166 16.12 13.92 -12.20
C PRO A 166 17.37 14.68 -11.78
N ARG A 167 17.25 15.54 -10.78
CA ARG A 167 18.33 16.42 -10.31
C ARG A 167 18.72 16.21 -8.85
N SER A 168 17.92 15.41 -8.12
CA SER A 168 18.19 15.07 -6.72
C SER A 168 18.55 13.59 -6.55
N ILE A 169 18.79 13.21 -5.31
CA ILE A 169 19.00 11.81 -4.88
C ILE A 169 17.82 11.29 -4.05
N TYR A 170 16.71 12.04 -4.00
CA TYR A 170 15.55 11.69 -3.20
C TYR A 170 14.29 11.61 -4.06
N ALA A 171 13.59 10.50 -3.90
CA ALA A 171 12.23 10.32 -4.41
C ALA A 171 11.21 10.53 -3.30
N ALA A 172 10.13 11.25 -3.56
CA ALA A 172 8.98 11.24 -2.67
C ALA A 172 8.27 9.89 -2.76
N ILE A 173 7.95 9.31 -1.61
CA ILE A 173 7.10 8.13 -1.52
C ILE A 173 5.74 8.56 -0.99
N MET A 174 4.65 8.10 -1.60
CA MET A 174 3.29 8.56 -1.34
C MET A 174 2.84 8.22 0.10
N LEU A 175 3.48 8.87 1.06
CA LEU A 175 3.11 9.00 2.46
C LEU A 175 3.48 10.42 2.89
N TYR A 176 2.48 11.28 3.06
CA TYR A 176 2.63 12.70 3.33
C TYR A 176 1.80 13.10 4.53
N ALA A 177 2.25 14.09 5.29
CA ALA A 177 1.45 14.78 6.29
C ALA A 177 1.07 16.16 5.73
N PHE A 178 -0.20 16.52 5.83
CA PHE A 178 -0.75 17.76 5.30
C PHE A 178 -1.54 18.54 6.35
N SER A 179 -1.47 19.88 6.28
CA SER A 179 -2.49 20.75 6.86
C SER A 179 -3.70 20.82 5.91
N ARG A 180 -4.84 21.25 6.40
CA ARG A 180 -6.00 21.50 5.54
C ARG A 180 -5.75 22.59 4.49
N GLN A 181 -4.84 23.51 4.74
CA GLN A 181 -4.47 24.58 3.80
C GLN A 181 -4.01 24.03 2.45
N LEU A 182 -3.39 22.83 2.39
CA LEU A 182 -3.02 22.23 1.11
C LEU A 182 -4.23 21.99 0.20
N LEU A 183 -5.41 21.74 0.76
CA LEU A 183 -6.62 21.50 -0.02
C LEU A 183 -7.01 22.72 -0.87
N ASP A 184 -6.63 23.92 -0.47
CA ASP A 184 -6.93 25.18 -1.19
C ASP A 184 -6.16 25.27 -2.52
N TYR A 185 -5.04 24.56 -2.65
CA TYR A 185 -4.25 24.48 -3.88
C TYR A 185 -4.79 23.49 -4.90
N LEU A 186 -5.57 22.48 -4.47
CA LEU A 186 -6.02 21.39 -5.34
C LEU A 186 -6.87 21.85 -6.54
N PRO A 187 -7.83 22.82 -6.40
CA PRO A 187 -8.65 23.25 -7.52
C PRO A 187 -7.86 23.82 -8.69
N ALA A 188 -6.74 24.51 -8.42
CA ALA A 188 -5.91 25.17 -9.41
C ALA A 188 -4.89 24.26 -10.12
N VAL A 189 -4.69 23.00 -9.66
CA VAL A 189 -3.72 22.08 -10.28
C VAL A 189 -4.12 21.76 -11.72
N PRO A 190 -3.27 22.04 -12.72
CA PRO A 190 -3.54 21.72 -14.11
C PRO A 190 -3.45 20.22 -14.38
N VAL A 191 -4.05 19.79 -15.49
CA VAL A 191 -3.86 18.43 -16.00
C VAL A 191 -2.46 18.35 -16.61
N SER A 192 -1.67 17.39 -16.17
CA SER A 192 -0.32 17.14 -16.67
C SER A 192 -0.35 16.56 -18.09
N PRO A 193 0.79 16.55 -18.82
CA PRO A 193 0.89 15.87 -20.11
C PRO A 193 0.52 14.38 -20.09
N ARG A 194 0.49 13.77 -18.91
CA ARG A 194 0.05 12.38 -18.70
C ARG A 194 -1.47 12.22 -18.56
N GLY A 195 -2.21 13.32 -18.59
CA GLY A 195 -3.67 13.33 -18.43
C GLY A 195 -4.16 13.24 -16.98
N GLU A 196 -3.27 13.48 -16.01
CA GLU A 196 -3.57 13.37 -14.57
C GLU A 196 -3.35 14.70 -13.85
N ARG A 197 -4.13 14.97 -12.82
CA ARG A 197 -3.90 16.04 -11.85
C ARG A 197 -3.12 15.47 -10.67
N GLU A 198 -1.88 15.89 -10.53
CA GLU A 198 -0.89 15.27 -9.64
C GLU A 198 -0.66 16.09 -8.37
N ILE A 199 -0.63 15.42 -7.21
CA ILE A 199 -0.46 16.09 -5.90
C ILE A 199 0.87 16.84 -5.79
N ALA A 200 1.91 16.38 -6.47
CA ALA A 200 3.20 17.07 -6.50
C ALA A 200 3.08 18.51 -7.03
N SER A 201 2.18 18.76 -7.98
CA SER A 201 1.92 20.12 -8.50
C SER A 201 1.26 21.03 -7.46
N ALA A 202 0.36 20.50 -6.61
CA ALA A 202 -0.22 21.29 -5.52
C ALA A 202 0.84 21.64 -4.46
N ILE A 203 1.72 20.67 -4.14
CA ILE A 203 2.82 20.90 -3.21
C ILE A 203 3.80 21.94 -3.79
N GLN A 204 4.14 21.83 -5.07
CA GLN A 204 5.03 22.78 -5.75
C GLN A 204 4.44 24.21 -5.72
N ALA A 205 3.15 24.36 -6.05
CA ALA A 205 2.48 25.65 -5.99
C ALA A 205 2.51 26.25 -4.57
N SER A 206 2.32 25.44 -3.53
CA SER A 206 2.42 25.92 -2.16
C SER A 206 3.83 26.39 -1.78
N ILE A 207 4.89 25.72 -2.30
CA ILE A 207 6.27 26.16 -2.12
C ILE A 207 6.54 27.50 -2.81
N GLU A 208 6.01 27.68 -4.03
CA GLU A 208 6.13 28.93 -4.81
C GLU A 208 5.43 30.10 -4.12
N ASP A 209 4.33 29.84 -3.41
CA ASP A 209 3.64 30.82 -2.56
C ASP A 209 4.35 31.08 -1.20
N GLY A 210 5.52 30.46 -0.97
CA GLY A 210 6.34 30.66 0.22
C GLY A 210 5.94 29.81 1.42
N CYS A 211 5.03 28.83 1.24
CA CYS A 211 4.67 27.91 2.32
C CYS A 211 5.83 26.98 2.67
N ARG A 212 5.93 26.62 3.95
CA ARG A 212 6.92 25.66 4.42
C ARG A 212 6.48 24.24 4.15
N VAL A 213 7.37 23.44 3.55
CA VAL A 213 7.21 22.00 3.34
C VAL A 213 8.38 21.27 3.99
N GLY A 214 8.10 20.51 5.05
CA GLY A 214 9.09 19.68 5.74
C GLY A 214 9.29 18.30 5.11
N TYR A 215 10.17 17.49 5.69
CA TYR A 215 10.37 16.12 5.23
C TYR A 215 10.85 15.18 6.34
N ALA A 216 10.66 13.88 6.11
CA ALA A 216 11.30 12.79 6.85
C ALA A 216 11.90 11.79 5.87
N ILE A 217 13.14 11.35 6.11
CA ILE A 217 13.82 10.37 5.27
C ILE A 217 13.60 8.97 5.88
N THR A 218 13.34 8.00 5.02
CA THR A 218 13.36 6.56 5.35
C THR A 218 14.29 5.84 4.39
N ASP A 219 14.91 4.77 4.86
CA ASP A 219 15.72 3.85 4.05
C ASP A 219 14.93 2.59 3.67
N TRP A 220 13.68 2.46 4.14
CA TRP A 220 12.89 1.27 3.98
C TRP A 220 11.43 1.54 3.60
N ARG A 221 10.98 0.81 2.59
CA ARG A 221 9.56 0.65 2.23
C ARG A 221 9.31 -0.68 1.52
N LEU A 222 8.09 -1.17 1.59
CA LEU A 222 7.56 -2.20 0.70
C LEU A 222 6.57 -1.55 -0.25
N HIS A 223 6.76 -1.76 -1.55
CA HIS A 223 5.93 -1.12 -2.57
C HIS A 223 5.41 -2.16 -3.55
N LEU A 224 4.09 -2.33 -3.60
CA LEU A 224 3.43 -3.29 -4.46
C LEU A 224 3.20 -2.69 -5.86
N THR A 225 4.04 -3.04 -6.81
CA THR A 225 3.96 -2.55 -8.19
C THR A 225 3.85 -3.67 -9.21
N ARG A 226 4.53 -4.79 -8.95
CA ARG A 226 4.61 -5.97 -9.81
C ARG A 226 4.21 -7.22 -9.00
N ASP A 227 4.02 -8.33 -9.70
CA ASP A 227 3.77 -9.64 -9.07
C ASP A 227 4.90 -10.08 -8.13
N SER A 228 6.16 -9.89 -8.53
CA SER A 228 7.32 -10.19 -7.68
C SER A 228 7.30 -9.44 -6.35
N ASP A 229 6.73 -8.23 -6.32
CA ASP A 229 6.60 -7.46 -5.08
C ASP A 229 5.58 -8.12 -4.14
N LEU A 230 4.48 -8.66 -4.67
CA LEU A 230 3.48 -9.36 -3.85
C LEU A 230 4.10 -10.57 -3.16
N LEU A 231 4.96 -11.33 -3.87
CA LEU A 231 5.69 -12.46 -3.29
C LEU A 231 6.62 -11.99 -2.16
N ALA A 232 7.45 -10.98 -2.43
CA ALA A 232 8.42 -10.46 -1.48
C ALA A 232 7.74 -9.87 -0.22
N ILE A 233 6.62 -9.14 -0.39
CA ILE A 233 5.86 -8.57 0.72
C ILE A 233 5.24 -9.69 1.57
N ASN A 234 4.69 -10.74 0.95
CA ASN A 234 4.17 -11.90 1.68
C ASN A 234 5.27 -12.58 2.50
N GLN A 235 6.44 -12.84 1.91
CA GLN A 235 7.58 -13.44 2.60
C GLN A 235 8.04 -12.59 3.80
N TYR A 236 8.14 -11.27 3.61
CA TYR A 236 8.47 -10.36 4.70
C TYR A 236 7.50 -10.48 5.89
N TYR A 237 6.18 -10.48 5.62
CA TYR A 237 5.20 -10.57 6.70
C TYR A 237 5.14 -11.96 7.33
N LEU A 238 5.31 -13.03 6.57
CA LEU A 238 5.41 -14.39 7.12
C LEU A 238 6.61 -14.54 8.06
N GLN A 239 7.76 -13.99 7.68
CA GLN A 239 8.98 -14.03 8.51
C GLN A 239 8.89 -13.13 9.74
N ARG A 240 8.33 -11.92 9.57
CA ARG A 240 8.18 -10.95 10.66
C ARG A 240 7.21 -11.42 11.73
N ASP A 241 6.04 -11.91 11.29
CA ASP A 241 4.98 -12.34 12.19
C ASP A 241 5.35 -13.68 12.89
N GLY A 242 6.40 -14.37 12.41
CA GLY A 242 7.14 -15.46 13.11
C GLY A 242 6.37 -16.75 13.37
N GLU A 243 5.05 -16.72 13.26
CA GLU A 243 4.17 -17.85 13.57
C GLU A 243 3.66 -18.50 12.27
N HIS A 244 3.67 -19.84 12.27
CA HIS A 244 2.87 -20.55 11.30
C HIS A 244 1.41 -20.51 11.76
N SER A 245 0.52 -20.06 10.87
CA SER A 245 -0.91 -20.00 11.11
C SER A 245 -1.61 -20.98 10.19
N ILE A 246 -2.02 -22.14 10.72
CA ILE A 246 -2.74 -23.18 9.99
C ILE A 246 -4.20 -23.14 10.44
N LEU A 247 -5.07 -22.62 9.56
CA LEU A 247 -6.48 -22.41 9.86
C LEU A 247 -7.41 -23.41 9.11
N SER A 248 -6.81 -24.37 8.41
CA SER A 248 -7.51 -25.49 7.76
C SER A 248 -7.09 -26.82 8.36
N THR A 249 -7.98 -27.81 8.34
CA THR A 249 -7.62 -29.19 8.71
C THR A 249 -6.77 -29.82 7.60
N LEU A 250 -5.62 -30.37 7.98
CA LEU A 250 -4.68 -31.01 7.08
C LEU A 250 -4.64 -32.53 7.33
N PRO A 251 -4.40 -33.37 6.30
CA PRO A 251 -4.06 -34.76 6.50
C PRO A 251 -2.79 -34.94 7.35
N ASP A 252 -2.73 -35.99 8.17
CA ASP A 252 -1.57 -36.26 9.06
C ASP A 252 -0.24 -36.46 8.31
N THR A 253 -0.31 -36.82 7.02
CA THR A 253 0.86 -37.03 6.17
C THR A 253 1.42 -35.76 5.54
N VAL A 254 0.77 -34.59 5.76
CA VAL A 254 1.24 -33.30 5.25
C VAL A 254 2.36 -32.79 6.14
N THR A 255 3.48 -32.45 5.51
CA THR A 255 4.60 -31.79 6.19
C THR A 255 4.52 -30.28 6.01
N VAL A 256 4.47 -29.53 7.12
CA VAL A 256 4.51 -28.05 7.10
C VAL A 256 5.87 -27.57 7.60
N VAL A 257 6.55 -26.74 6.80
CA VAL A 257 7.85 -26.14 7.13
C VAL A 257 7.68 -24.63 7.35
N PRO A 258 7.71 -24.14 8.59
CA PRO A 258 7.54 -22.70 8.88
C PRO A 258 8.59 -21.79 8.22
N PRO A 259 8.29 -20.47 8.03
CA PRO A 259 7.00 -19.83 8.29
C PRO A 259 5.97 -20.13 7.19
N VAL A 260 4.75 -20.45 7.58
CA VAL A 260 3.65 -20.80 6.65
C VAL A 260 2.35 -20.19 7.18
N ARG A 261 1.52 -19.70 6.26
CA ARG A 261 0.13 -19.41 6.56
C ARG A 261 -0.80 -20.19 5.61
N ILE A 262 -1.77 -20.88 6.18
CA ILE A 262 -2.83 -21.60 5.48
C ILE A 262 -4.15 -21.07 5.98
N ASP A 263 -4.89 -20.37 5.11
CA ASP A 263 -6.18 -19.77 5.45
C ASP A 263 -7.28 -20.82 5.58
N PRO A 264 -8.45 -20.48 6.17
CA PRO A 264 -9.59 -21.38 6.26
C PRO A 264 -10.08 -21.83 4.87
N GLY A 265 -10.52 -23.09 4.75
CA GLY A 265 -11.09 -23.62 3.50
C GLY A 265 -10.06 -23.94 2.41
N VAL A 266 -8.76 -23.94 2.74
CA VAL A 266 -7.71 -24.48 1.87
C VAL A 266 -7.73 -25.99 1.93
N VAL A 267 -7.64 -26.64 0.77
CA VAL A 267 -7.56 -28.11 0.64
C VAL A 267 -6.11 -28.49 0.32
N VAL A 268 -5.51 -29.33 1.15
CA VAL A 268 -4.16 -29.86 0.93
C VAL A 268 -4.24 -31.40 0.83
N GLY A 269 -3.76 -31.95 -0.29
CA GLY A 269 -3.69 -33.38 -0.50
C GLY A 269 -2.64 -34.09 0.41
N PRO A 270 -2.79 -35.38 0.65
CA PRO A 270 -1.85 -36.15 1.48
C PRO A 270 -0.43 -36.12 0.90
N ASP A 271 0.57 -36.39 1.74
CA ASP A 271 1.99 -36.49 1.41
C ASP A 271 2.61 -35.21 0.81
N SER A 272 1.90 -34.07 0.92
CA SER A 272 2.38 -32.77 0.43
C SER A 272 3.37 -32.14 1.42
N VAL A 273 4.26 -31.30 0.90
CA VAL A 273 5.19 -30.47 1.68
C VAL A 273 4.89 -28.99 1.40
N VAL A 274 4.52 -28.25 2.45
CA VAL A 274 4.17 -26.82 2.35
C VAL A 274 5.15 -25.99 3.17
N GLY A 275 5.85 -25.08 2.52
CA GLY A 275 6.84 -24.20 3.16
C GLY A 275 8.29 -24.53 2.83
N PRO A 276 9.24 -23.67 3.31
CA PRO A 276 8.98 -22.45 4.08
C PRO A 276 8.44 -21.27 3.23
N ASN A 277 8.15 -20.15 3.90
CA ASN A 277 7.73 -18.88 3.28
C ASN A 277 6.54 -19.04 2.32
N THR A 278 5.54 -19.84 2.70
CA THR A 278 4.42 -20.17 1.81
C THR A 278 3.10 -19.70 2.42
N TYR A 279 2.33 -18.99 1.58
CA TYR A 279 0.97 -18.56 1.91
C TYR A 279 -0.04 -19.23 0.98
N LEU A 280 -1.04 -19.87 1.57
CA LEU A 280 -2.18 -20.48 0.87
C LEU A 280 -3.46 -19.71 1.23
N GLU A 281 -4.04 -19.03 0.25
CA GLU A 281 -5.26 -18.24 0.42
C GLU A 281 -6.50 -19.13 0.39
N THR A 282 -7.53 -18.73 1.12
CA THR A 282 -8.87 -19.37 1.15
C THR A 282 -9.33 -19.80 -0.24
N GLY A 283 -9.82 -21.05 -0.38
CA GLY A 283 -10.35 -21.60 -1.63
C GLY A 283 -9.28 -22.09 -2.60
N SER A 284 -7.98 -22.05 -2.23
CA SER A 284 -6.93 -22.72 -2.99
C SER A 284 -6.90 -24.22 -2.72
N ALA A 285 -6.35 -25.01 -3.68
CA ALA A 285 -6.26 -26.45 -3.56
C ALA A 285 -4.88 -26.96 -3.99
N ILE A 286 -4.26 -27.78 -3.13
CA ILE A 286 -2.95 -28.37 -3.33
C ILE A 286 -3.12 -29.85 -3.53
N GLY A 287 -2.64 -30.39 -4.66
CA GLY A 287 -2.71 -31.83 -4.98
C GLY A 287 -1.80 -32.68 -4.11
N ALA A 288 -2.15 -33.96 -3.99
CA ALA A 288 -1.36 -34.94 -3.21
C ALA A 288 0.11 -35.00 -3.65
N GLY A 289 1.03 -35.08 -2.71
CA GLY A 289 2.47 -35.18 -2.97
C GLY A 289 3.12 -33.91 -3.52
N ALA A 290 2.38 -32.79 -3.60
CA ALA A 290 2.94 -31.52 -4.10
C ALA A 290 3.94 -30.90 -3.11
N ARG A 291 4.95 -30.20 -3.64
CA ARG A 291 5.99 -29.53 -2.86
C ARG A 291 5.98 -28.03 -3.17
N LEU A 292 5.72 -27.21 -2.14
CA LEU A 292 5.64 -25.76 -2.26
C LEU A 292 6.66 -25.09 -1.35
N ARG A 293 7.43 -24.17 -1.91
CA ARG A 293 8.40 -23.37 -1.18
C ARG A 293 8.43 -21.94 -1.71
N ASP A 294 8.51 -20.96 -0.82
CA ASP A 294 8.57 -19.54 -1.22
C ASP A 294 7.44 -19.16 -2.19
N CYS A 295 6.20 -19.62 -1.93
CA CYS A 295 5.06 -19.49 -2.82
C CYS A 295 3.91 -18.73 -2.18
N VAL A 296 3.13 -18.02 -3.03
CA VAL A 296 1.81 -17.52 -2.69
C VAL A 296 0.80 -18.19 -3.61
N VAL A 297 -0.12 -18.97 -3.06
CA VAL A 297 -1.21 -19.60 -3.80
C VAL A 297 -2.49 -18.84 -3.53
N LEU A 298 -2.99 -18.15 -4.55
CA LEU A 298 -4.15 -17.29 -4.45
C LEU A 298 -5.46 -18.08 -4.51
N ARG A 299 -6.55 -17.45 -4.11
CA ARG A 299 -7.89 -18.07 -4.10
C ARG A 299 -8.24 -18.64 -5.47
N GLY A 300 -8.90 -19.78 -5.47
CA GLY A 300 -9.29 -20.48 -6.69
C GLY A 300 -8.16 -21.20 -7.43
N ALA A 301 -6.90 -20.93 -7.08
CA ALA A 301 -5.76 -21.58 -7.71
C ALA A 301 -5.64 -23.06 -7.30
N ARG A 302 -5.19 -23.87 -8.23
CA ARG A 302 -4.99 -25.32 -8.05
C ARG A 302 -3.55 -25.70 -8.39
N VAL A 303 -2.92 -26.42 -7.48
CA VAL A 303 -1.61 -27.04 -7.71
C VAL A 303 -1.82 -28.53 -8.01
N ALA A 304 -1.30 -29.00 -9.14
CA ALA A 304 -1.46 -30.40 -9.55
C ALA A 304 -0.77 -31.37 -8.58
N PRO A 305 -1.25 -32.61 -8.47
CA PRO A 305 -0.57 -33.66 -7.69
C PRO A 305 0.87 -33.86 -8.12
N GLY A 306 1.77 -34.03 -7.14
CA GLY A 306 3.21 -34.21 -7.36
C GLY A 306 3.95 -33.01 -7.92
N ALA A 307 3.30 -31.87 -8.09
CA ALA A 307 3.95 -30.68 -8.65
C ALA A 307 4.92 -30.05 -7.65
N GLU A 308 6.09 -29.61 -8.15
CA GLU A 308 7.05 -28.82 -7.39
C GLU A 308 6.98 -27.37 -7.84
N ARG A 309 6.83 -26.43 -6.87
CA ARG A 309 6.74 -24.98 -7.13
C ARG A 309 7.60 -24.24 -6.13
N SER A 310 8.38 -23.28 -6.62
CA SER A 310 9.22 -22.43 -5.78
C SER A 310 9.34 -21.02 -6.33
N GLY A 311 9.32 -20.03 -5.42
CA GLY A 311 9.59 -18.62 -5.75
C GLY A 311 8.55 -17.98 -6.67
N GLN A 312 7.26 -18.34 -6.55
CA GLN A 312 6.23 -17.85 -7.48
C GLN A 312 4.87 -17.62 -6.83
N ILE A 313 4.07 -16.82 -7.54
CA ILE A 313 2.65 -16.66 -7.27
C ILE A 313 1.88 -17.60 -8.18
N ILE A 314 0.91 -18.33 -7.62
CA ILE A 314 0.03 -19.25 -8.34
C ILE A 314 -1.38 -18.66 -8.24
N ALA A 315 -1.89 -18.16 -9.36
CA ALA A 315 -3.25 -17.63 -9.49
C ALA A 315 -4.15 -18.64 -10.22
N SER A 316 -5.46 -18.44 -10.11
CA SER A 316 -6.43 -19.16 -10.97
C SER A 316 -6.21 -18.76 -12.44
N ALA A 317 -6.31 -19.74 -13.33
CA ALA A 317 -6.23 -19.52 -14.77
C ALA A 317 -7.45 -18.74 -15.29
#